data_7df3cc828af66444d70544b7ddcc634b
#
_entry.id   7df3cc828af66444d70544b7ddcc634b
#
_cell.length_a   1.000
_cell.length_b   1.000
_cell.length_c   1.000
_cell.angle_alpha   90.00
_cell.angle_beta   90.00
_cell.angle_gamma   90.00
#
_symmetry.space_group_name_H-M   'P 1'
#
loop_
_entity.id
_entity.type
_entity.pdbx_description
1 polymer ?
#
loop_
_entity_poly.entity_id
_entity_poly.type
_entity_poly.pdbx_seq_one_letter_code
_entity_poly.pdbx_strand_id
1 'polypeptide(L)'
;MSSLLRDRPASTPEMLAVFGDAALLRAALRFESELAGAQAEVGLISQTDANAIAAVCVELPDIAELAEAAAHAGTLAIPLVALLRARLAPDIAPLLHRGATSQDLADTALMLQASNGAALIRRDAARLAKALANLAKTHAATPMLGRTLLQAALPITFGLKVAGWLGGVDGARARFDAEAATSIQLQFGGATGSLAGLQSKALAVSKGLAARLDLPAAVIPWHAQRQGLAGFASALAILVGAVGKIAGDIALLAQTEVGEAFEPKVAGRGGSSAMAHKRNPTGCQVALSAAIRAPHLAATLITALPQQHERGLGGWQAEGPVLAELFQLAHGALMAMAPVIEGLEVNTDRMAANLVAADVGTDAGESEALVASALDAHRKDR
;
A
#
# COMPACT_ATOMS: atom_id res chain seq x y z
N MET A 1 7.78 7.35 18.07
CA MET A 1 6.60 6.47 18.29
C MET A 1 5.45 7.01 17.45
N SER A 2 4.95 6.25 16.49
CA SER A 2 3.70 6.59 15.81
C SER A 2 2.59 6.76 16.87
N SER A 3 1.76 7.78 16.71
CA SER A 3 0.67 8.04 17.66
C SER A 3 -0.48 7.10 17.36
N LEU A 4 -0.60 5.98 18.09
CA LEU A 4 -1.68 5.02 17.87
C LEU A 4 -3.08 5.67 17.87
N LEU A 5 -3.31 6.70 18.68
CA LEU A 5 -4.58 7.42 18.70
C LEU A 5 -4.85 8.21 17.41
N ARG A 6 -3.82 8.63 16.68
CA ARG A 6 -3.95 9.34 15.40
C ARG A 6 -3.92 8.39 14.21
N ASP A 7 -3.07 7.38 14.25
CA ASP A 7 -2.78 6.52 13.10
C ASP A 7 -3.79 5.37 13.01
N ARG A 8 -4.18 4.78 14.15
CA ARG A 8 -5.08 3.62 14.21
C ARG A 8 -6.47 3.86 13.61
N PRO A 9 -7.10 5.04 13.70
CA PRO A 9 -8.39 5.29 13.04
C PRO A 9 -8.35 5.19 11.51
N ALA A 10 -7.19 5.46 10.90
CA ALA A 10 -7.00 5.44 9.45
C ALA A 10 -6.15 4.25 8.95
N SER A 11 -5.80 3.30 9.83
CA SER A 11 -4.88 2.21 9.55
C SER A 11 -5.30 0.92 10.26
N THR A 12 -4.61 -0.18 10.00
CA THR A 12 -4.86 -1.48 10.63
C THR A 12 -3.68 -1.93 11.47
N PRO A 13 -3.87 -2.79 12.49
CA PRO A 13 -2.76 -3.38 13.23
C PRO A 13 -1.78 -4.13 12.33
N GLU A 14 -2.28 -4.87 11.33
CA GLU A 14 -1.46 -5.63 10.38
C GLU A 14 -0.53 -4.70 9.60
N MET A 15 -1.04 -3.62 9.00
CA MET A 15 -0.23 -2.69 8.21
C MET A 15 0.71 -1.84 9.07
N LEU A 16 0.29 -1.45 10.28
CA LEU A 16 1.17 -0.80 11.25
C LEU A 16 2.33 -1.71 11.65
N ALA A 17 2.10 -3.02 11.78
CA ALA A 17 3.17 -3.97 12.07
C ALA A 17 4.15 -4.13 10.90
N VAL A 18 3.66 -4.12 9.65
CA VAL A 18 4.51 -4.21 8.44
C VAL A 18 5.49 -3.06 8.35
N PHE A 19 5.07 -1.84 8.68
CA PHE A 19 5.91 -0.62 8.61
C PHE A 19 6.39 -0.14 9.99
N GLY A 20 6.30 -0.99 11.02
CA GLY A 20 6.82 -0.69 12.35
C GLY A 20 8.33 -0.88 12.44
N ASP A 21 8.94 -0.26 13.46
CA ASP A 21 10.39 -0.25 13.70
C ASP A 21 10.99 -1.65 13.76
N ALA A 22 10.34 -2.58 14.44
CA ALA A 22 10.81 -3.96 14.52
C ALA A 22 10.83 -4.67 13.15
N ALA A 23 9.88 -4.39 12.26
CA ALA A 23 9.87 -4.94 10.91
C ALA A 23 10.94 -4.30 10.03
N LEU A 24 11.16 -2.99 10.14
CA LEU A 24 12.25 -2.28 9.47
C LEU A 24 13.61 -2.86 9.88
N LEU A 25 13.84 -3.05 11.18
CA LEU A 25 15.10 -3.63 11.68
C LEU A 25 15.28 -5.08 11.21
N ARG A 26 14.24 -5.91 11.25
CA ARG A 26 14.33 -7.29 10.70
C ARG A 26 14.70 -7.28 9.22
N ALA A 27 14.12 -6.38 8.44
CA ALA A 27 14.45 -6.24 7.02
C ALA A 27 15.91 -5.80 6.80
N ALA A 28 16.38 -4.84 7.58
CA ALA A 28 17.77 -4.38 7.54
C ALA A 28 18.77 -5.48 7.97
N LEU A 29 18.49 -6.20 9.04
CA LEU A 29 19.30 -7.34 9.51
C LEU A 29 19.30 -8.49 8.49
N ARG A 30 18.14 -8.75 7.86
CA ARG A 30 18.04 -9.73 6.76
C ARG A 30 18.89 -9.33 5.57
N PHE A 31 18.90 -8.04 5.19
CA PHE A 31 19.76 -7.55 4.12
C PHE A 31 21.24 -7.85 4.41
N GLU A 32 21.74 -7.55 5.61
CA GLU A 32 23.15 -7.79 5.98
C GLU A 32 23.51 -9.28 6.00
N SER A 33 22.64 -10.10 6.58
CA SER A 33 22.81 -11.55 6.65
C SER A 33 22.84 -12.17 5.25
N GLU A 34 21.89 -11.79 4.38
CA GLU A 34 21.78 -12.35 3.04
C GLU A 34 22.87 -11.83 2.09
N LEU A 35 23.35 -10.59 2.32
CA LEU A 35 24.51 -10.06 1.60
C LEU A 35 25.77 -10.87 1.89
N ALA A 36 26.02 -11.22 3.16
CA ALA A 36 27.13 -12.07 3.54
C ALA A 36 26.98 -13.48 2.92
N GLY A 37 25.80 -14.06 2.94
CA GLY A 37 25.50 -15.34 2.29
C GLY A 37 25.78 -15.31 0.78
N ALA A 38 25.31 -14.28 0.07
CA ALA A 38 25.56 -14.12 -1.36
C ALA A 38 27.06 -13.95 -1.69
N GLN A 39 27.82 -13.28 -0.82
CA GLN A 39 29.27 -13.14 -0.96
C GLN A 39 29.99 -14.46 -0.73
N ALA A 40 29.53 -15.29 0.21
CA ALA A 40 30.09 -16.61 0.43
C ALA A 40 29.86 -17.57 -0.74
N GLU A 41 28.65 -17.56 -1.33
CA GLU A 41 28.31 -18.38 -2.50
C GLU A 41 29.28 -18.16 -3.69
N VAL A 42 29.76 -16.93 -3.85
CA VAL A 42 30.71 -16.61 -4.90
C VAL A 42 32.19 -16.67 -4.43
N GLY A 43 32.44 -17.06 -3.18
CA GLY A 43 33.76 -17.18 -2.60
C GLY A 43 34.51 -15.84 -2.42
N LEU A 44 33.78 -14.77 -2.09
CA LEU A 44 34.36 -13.48 -1.65
C LEU A 44 34.72 -13.48 -0.16
N ILE A 45 33.98 -14.22 0.63
CA ILE A 45 34.22 -14.52 2.05
C ILE A 45 34.01 -16.01 2.26
N SER A 46 34.46 -16.53 3.40
CA SER A 46 34.21 -17.93 3.73
C SER A 46 32.78 -18.15 4.22
N GLN A 47 32.26 -19.38 4.11
CA GLN A 47 30.96 -19.72 4.65
C GLN A 47 30.93 -19.57 6.19
N THR A 48 32.05 -19.80 6.85
CA THR A 48 32.20 -19.59 8.31
C THR A 48 32.01 -18.13 8.69
N ASP A 49 32.63 -17.21 7.93
CA ASP A 49 32.49 -15.77 8.17
C ASP A 49 31.05 -15.30 7.92
N ALA A 50 30.43 -15.79 6.83
CA ALA A 50 29.02 -15.48 6.53
C ALA A 50 28.08 -15.97 7.64
N ASN A 51 28.33 -17.17 8.18
CA ASN A 51 27.55 -17.70 9.29
C ASN A 51 27.74 -16.87 10.58
N ALA A 52 28.96 -16.39 10.86
CA ALA A 52 29.21 -15.50 11.99
C ALA A 52 28.48 -14.15 11.83
N ILE A 53 28.46 -13.58 10.63
CA ILE A 53 27.67 -12.36 10.32
C ILE A 53 26.17 -12.63 10.49
N ALA A 54 25.67 -13.74 9.95
CA ALA A 54 24.26 -14.10 10.09
C ALA A 54 23.84 -14.25 11.57
N ALA A 55 24.71 -14.84 12.39
CA ALA A 55 24.43 -15.03 13.82
C ALA A 55 24.22 -13.71 14.58
N VAL A 56 24.97 -12.66 14.30
CA VAL A 56 24.79 -11.34 14.95
C VAL A 56 23.58 -10.58 14.40
N CYS A 57 23.02 -10.99 13.27
CA CYS A 57 21.82 -10.41 12.67
C CYS A 57 20.50 -11.03 13.18
N VAL A 58 20.52 -12.02 14.07
CA VAL A 58 19.31 -12.68 14.57
C VAL A 58 18.58 -11.81 15.60
N GLU A 59 19.32 -11.20 16.50
CA GLU A 59 18.77 -10.47 17.65
C GLU A 59 18.54 -9.00 17.31
N LEU A 60 17.31 -8.53 17.59
CA LEU A 60 16.98 -7.13 17.40
C LEU A 60 17.72 -6.24 18.42
N PRO A 61 18.40 -5.17 17.98
CA PRO A 61 18.94 -4.15 18.87
C PRO A 61 17.83 -3.42 19.63
N ASP A 62 18.21 -2.66 20.69
CA ASP A 62 17.30 -1.73 21.33
C ASP A 62 16.87 -0.65 20.33
N ILE A 63 15.57 -0.54 20.12
CA ILE A 63 14.99 0.36 19.10
C ILE A 63 15.18 1.83 19.50
N ALA A 64 15.00 2.16 20.77
CA ALA A 64 15.06 3.55 21.23
C ALA A 64 16.49 4.10 21.16
N GLU A 65 17.47 3.31 21.61
CA GLU A 65 18.88 3.67 21.52
C GLU A 65 19.33 3.83 20.06
N LEU A 66 18.93 2.87 19.19
CA LEU A 66 19.29 2.91 17.79
C LEU A 66 18.61 4.07 17.05
N ALA A 67 17.38 4.45 17.42
CA ALA A 67 16.68 5.58 16.83
C ALA A 67 17.40 6.91 17.10
N GLU A 68 17.87 7.15 18.33
CA GLU A 68 18.66 8.34 18.67
C GLU A 68 20.00 8.37 17.89
N ALA A 69 20.68 7.22 17.81
CA ALA A 69 21.91 7.11 17.03
C ALA A 69 21.68 7.33 15.52
N ALA A 70 20.57 6.82 14.98
CA ALA A 70 20.20 7.01 13.59
C ALA A 70 19.82 8.47 13.27
N ALA A 71 19.14 9.14 14.20
CA ALA A 71 18.81 10.56 14.07
C ALA A 71 20.08 11.42 14.03
N HIS A 72 21.07 11.13 14.87
CA HIS A 72 22.36 11.80 14.86
C HIS A 72 23.16 11.55 13.58
N ALA A 73 23.17 10.29 13.09
CA ALA A 73 23.92 9.88 11.90
C ALA A 73 23.21 10.24 10.57
N GLY A 74 21.94 10.62 10.60
CA GLY A 74 21.11 10.89 9.43
C GLY A 74 20.68 9.63 8.65
N THR A 75 20.99 8.44 9.14
CA THR A 75 20.62 7.14 8.53
C THR A 75 20.70 6.00 9.53
N LEU A 76 19.82 5.01 9.38
CA LEU A 76 19.84 3.79 10.18
C LEU A 76 21.11 2.95 9.96
N ALA A 77 21.61 2.90 8.74
CA ALA A 77 22.67 1.97 8.35
C ALA A 77 23.98 2.20 9.13
N ILE A 78 24.37 3.45 9.36
CA ILE A 78 25.65 3.76 10.04
C ILE A 78 25.70 3.17 11.46
N PRO A 79 24.78 3.51 12.39
CA PRO A 79 24.81 2.98 13.73
C PRO A 79 24.51 1.49 13.80
N LEU A 80 23.61 0.96 12.94
CA LEU A 80 23.32 -0.47 12.89
C LEU A 80 24.56 -1.28 12.51
N VAL A 81 25.24 -0.91 11.43
CA VAL A 81 26.48 -1.58 10.98
C VAL A 81 27.57 -1.49 12.03
N ALA A 82 27.75 -0.33 12.69
CA ALA A 82 28.72 -0.16 13.76
C ALA A 82 28.42 -1.11 14.94
N LEU A 83 27.16 -1.18 15.37
CA LEU A 83 26.71 -2.07 16.45
C LEU A 83 26.94 -3.56 16.11
N LEU A 84 26.60 -3.98 14.88
CA LEU A 84 26.81 -5.36 14.45
C LEU A 84 28.30 -5.71 14.36
N ARG A 85 29.13 -4.79 13.84
CA ARG A 85 30.58 -4.98 13.78
C ARG A 85 31.22 -5.14 15.17
N ALA A 86 30.74 -4.42 16.16
CA ALA A 86 31.22 -4.54 17.54
C ALA A 86 30.94 -5.92 18.18
N ARG A 87 30.01 -6.71 17.61
CA ARG A 87 29.68 -8.08 18.04
C ARG A 87 30.46 -9.16 17.29
N LEU A 88 31.26 -8.77 16.28
CA LEU A 88 32.03 -9.69 15.44
C LEU A 88 33.50 -9.70 15.86
N ALA A 89 34.21 -10.79 15.56
CA ALA A 89 35.66 -10.86 15.68
C ALA A 89 36.33 -9.81 14.79
N PRO A 90 37.50 -9.26 15.19
CA PRO A 90 38.16 -8.16 14.46
C PRO A 90 38.50 -8.43 13.00
N ASP A 91 38.72 -9.68 12.62
CA ASP A 91 39.00 -10.13 11.27
C ASP A 91 37.72 -10.31 10.43
N ILE A 92 36.57 -10.56 11.05
CA ILE A 92 35.27 -10.72 10.39
C ILE A 92 34.54 -9.37 10.25
N ALA A 93 34.63 -8.49 11.24
CA ALA A 93 33.92 -7.21 11.28
C ALA A 93 34.03 -6.37 9.99
N PRO A 94 35.18 -6.28 9.28
CA PRO A 94 35.27 -5.56 8.02
C PRO A 94 34.50 -6.19 6.86
N LEU A 95 34.10 -7.45 6.98
CA LEU A 95 33.35 -8.17 5.95
C LEU A 95 31.86 -7.83 5.98
N LEU A 96 31.33 -7.40 7.13
CA LEU A 96 29.94 -6.92 7.25
C LEU A 96 29.73 -5.65 6.43
N HIS A 97 28.64 -5.56 5.70
CA HIS A 97 28.26 -4.42 4.84
C HIS A 97 29.25 -4.17 3.67
N ARG A 98 30.09 -5.16 3.34
CA ARG A 98 31.10 -5.01 2.30
C ARG A 98 30.46 -4.82 0.93
N GLY A 99 30.85 -3.77 0.21
CA GLY A 99 30.35 -3.45 -1.12
C GLY A 99 28.96 -2.80 -1.14
N ALA A 100 28.30 -2.64 0.02
CA ALA A 100 27.03 -1.93 0.14
C ALA A 100 27.21 -0.46 0.57
N THR A 101 26.13 0.29 0.45
CA THR A 101 25.99 1.64 1.00
C THR A 101 24.73 1.77 1.84
N SER A 102 24.63 2.81 2.66
CA SER A 102 23.46 3.06 3.52
C SER A 102 22.14 3.05 2.77
N GLN A 103 22.11 3.55 1.52
CA GLN A 103 20.91 3.57 0.70
C GLN A 103 20.54 2.18 0.17
N ASP A 104 21.51 1.29 -0.12
CA ASP A 104 21.24 -0.10 -0.50
C ASP A 104 20.43 -0.81 0.61
N LEU A 105 20.84 -0.65 1.86
CA LEU A 105 20.16 -1.21 3.01
C LEU A 105 18.78 -0.57 3.21
N ALA A 106 18.69 0.76 3.18
CA ALA A 106 17.46 1.48 3.45
C ALA A 106 16.38 1.20 2.39
N ASP A 107 16.74 1.30 1.10
CA ASP A 107 15.82 1.03 0.00
C ASP A 107 15.39 -0.44 -0.04
N THR A 108 16.32 -1.38 0.15
CA THR A 108 15.97 -2.81 0.15
C THR A 108 15.10 -3.17 1.35
N ALA A 109 15.36 -2.64 2.53
CA ALA A 109 14.50 -2.84 3.71
C ALA A 109 13.10 -2.29 3.46
N LEU A 110 12.98 -1.11 2.84
CA LEU A 110 11.69 -0.54 2.44
C LEU A 110 10.98 -1.42 1.40
N MET A 111 11.69 -1.99 0.42
CA MET A 111 11.09 -2.89 -0.58
C MET A 111 10.62 -4.21 0.03
N LEU A 112 11.32 -4.76 1.02
CA LEU A 112 10.87 -5.93 1.77
C LEU A 112 9.58 -5.64 2.56
N GLN A 113 9.49 -4.48 3.21
CA GLN A 113 8.26 -4.03 3.87
C GLN A 113 7.14 -3.79 2.84
N ALA A 114 7.43 -3.13 1.71
CA ALA A 114 6.48 -2.87 0.65
C ALA A 114 5.94 -4.16 0.02
N SER A 115 6.76 -5.20 -0.14
CA SER A 115 6.33 -6.53 -0.61
C SER A 115 5.28 -7.14 0.33
N ASN A 116 5.54 -7.11 1.64
CA ASN A 116 4.60 -7.59 2.65
C ASN A 116 3.31 -6.74 2.68
N GLY A 117 3.44 -5.42 2.59
CA GLY A 117 2.30 -4.50 2.51
C GLY A 117 1.47 -4.74 1.25
N ALA A 118 2.12 -4.96 0.10
CA ALA A 118 1.43 -5.25 -1.16
C ALA A 118 0.60 -6.53 -1.11
N ALA A 119 1.07 -7.56 -0.40
CA ALA A 119 0.29 -8.78 -0.19
C ALA A 119 -1.03 -8.50 0.55
N LEU A 120 -1.00 -7.67 1.59
CA LEU A 120 -2.19 -7.25 2.32
C LEU A 120 -3.14 -6.43 1.44
N ILE A 121 -2.61 -5.46 0.69
CA ILE A 121 -3.41 -4.65 -0.25
C ILE A 121 -4.11 -5.54 -1.29
N ARG A 122 -3.39 -6.49 -1.91
CA ARG A 122 -3.95 -7.43 -2.89
C ARG A 122 -5.09 -8.26 -2.31
N ARG A 123 -4.88 -8.83 -1.12
CA ARG A 123 -5.88 -9.65 -0.41
C ARG A 123 -7.18 -8.86 -0.21
N ASP A 124 -7.08 -7.65 0.34
CA ASP A 124 -8.26 -6.92 0.77
C ASP A 124 -8.91 -6.13 -0.36
N ALA A 125 -8.16 -5.70 -1.36
CA ALA A 125 -8.71 -5.17 -2.61
C ALA A 125 -9.48 -6.26 -3.40
N ALA A 126 -8.99 -7.49 -3.42
CA ALA A 126 -9.73 -8.62 -4.00
C ALA A 126 -11.02 -8.94 -3.24
N ARG A 127 -10.99 -8.86 -1.90
CA ARG A 127 -12.19 -8.99 -1.05
C ARG A 127 -13.23 -7.94 -1.39
N LEU A 128 -12.82 -6.67 -1.47
CA LEU A 128 -13.72 -5.56 -1.84
C LEU A 128 -14.30 -5.75 -3.24
N ALA A 129 -13.48 -6.09 -4.23
CA ALA A 129 -13.93 -6.33 -5.61
C ALA A 129 -14.94 -7.49 -5.70
N LYS A 130 -14.70 -8.58 -4.95
CA LYS A 130 -15.66 -9.69 -4.85
C LYS A 130 -17.00 -9.27 -4.23
N ALA A 131 -16.97 -8.46 -3.18
CA ALA A 131 -18.19 -7.94 -2.56
C ALA A 131 -18.97 -7.04 -3.52
N LEU A 132 -18.28 -6.15 -4.24
CA LEU A 132 -18.88 -5.30 -5.28
C LEU A 132 -19.48 -6.11 -6.42
N ALA A 133 -18.81 -7.14 -6.91
CA ALA A 133 -19.33 -8.00 -7.96
C ALA A 133 -20.63 -8.72 -7.53
N ASN A 134 -20.68 -9.22 -6.29
CA ASN A 134 -21.87 -9.84 -5.74
C ASN A 134 -23.03 -8.83 -5.62
N LEU A 135 -22.76 -7.63 -5.11
CA LEU A 135 -23.74 -6.57 -4.95
C LEU A 135 -24.27 -6.09 -6.31
N ALA A 136 -23.39 -5.88 -7.31
CA ALA A 136 -23.78 -5.53 -8.66
C ALA A 136 -24.71 -6.57 -9.29
N LYS A 137 -24.38 -7.86 -9.13
CA LYS A 137 -25.19 -8.98 -9.61
C LYS A 137 -26.58 -9.02 -8.93
N THR A 138 -26.62 -8.86 -7.61
CA THR A 138 -27.89 -8.89 -6.83
C THR A 138 -28.84 -7.79 -7.26
N HIS A 139 -28.32 -6.62 -7.58
CA HIS A 139 -29.12 -5.44 -7.92
C HIS A 139 -29.07 -5.07 -9.40
N ALA A 140 -28.75 -6.02 -10.30
CA ALA A 140 -28.62 -5.75 -11.73
C ALA A 140 -29.86 -5.11 -12.32
N ALA A 141 -31.06 -5.52 -11.87
CA ALA A 141 -32.36 -5.04 -12.33
C ALA A 141 -33.05 -4.08 -11.34
N THR A 142 -32.42 -3.68 -10.21
CA THR A 142 -33.02 -2.80 -9.23
C THR A 142 -33.03 -1.34 -9.71
N PRO A 143 -34.19 -0.75 -10.07
CA PRO A 143 -34.26 0.59 -10.61
C PRO A 143 -33.94 1.63 -9.55
N MET A 144 -33.22 2.68 -9.91
CA MET A 144 -32.96 3.83 -9.06
C MET A 144 -32.84 5.12 -9.88
N LEU A 145 -33.00 6.25 -9.21
CA LEU A 145 -32.76 7.56 -9.81
C LEU A 145 -31.27 7.78 -10.05
N GLY A 146 -30.89 7.96 -11.33
CA GLY A 146 -29.56 8.47 -11.67
C GLY A 146 -29.40 9.92 -11.20
N ARG A 147 -28.18 10.30 -10.80
CA ARG A 147 -27.87 11.66 -10.38
C ARG A 147 -26.60 12.13 -11.08
N THR A 148 -26.71 13.24 -11.82
CA THR A 148 -25.58 13.91 -12.47
C THR A 148 -25.46 15.30 -11.88
N LEU A 149 -24.24 15.73 -11.58
CA LEU A 149 -23.99 17.04 -10.94
C LEU A 149 -24.84 17.25 -9.68
N LEU A 150 -25.10 16.15 -8.93
CA LEU A 150 -25.94 16.07 -7.73
C LEU A 150 -27.43 16.37 -7.99
N GLN A 151 -27.88 16.43 -9.23
CA GLN A 151 -29.28 16.64 -9.60
C GLN A 151 -29.93 15.35 -10.13
N ALA A 152 -31.24 15.24 -10.01
CA ALA A 152 -32.03 14.17 -10.59
C ALA A 152 -31.80 14.07 -12.10
N ALA A 153 -31.60 12.84 -12.57
CA ALA A 153 -31.38 12.55 -13.98
C ALA A 153 -32.17 11.29 -14.40
N LEU A 154 -31.84 10.72 -15.55
CA LEU A 154 -32.54 9.53 -16.04
C LEU A 154 -32.39 8.31 -15.11
N PRO A 155 -33.33 7.35 -15.18
CA PRO A 155 -33.21 6.11 -14.41
C PRO A 155 -31.96 5.31 -14.79
N ILE A 156 -31.43 4.60 -13.81
CA ILE A 156 -30.41 3.57 -13.97
C ILE A 156 -30.80 2.36 -13.09
N THR A 157 -29.99 1.30 -13.06
CA THR A 157 -30.09 0.31 -11.98
C THR A 157 -29.04 0.56 -10.90
N PHE A 158 -29.33 0.16 -9.67
CA PHE A 158 -28.34 0.18 -8.59
C PHE A 158 -27.16 -0.73 -8.93
N GLY A 159 -27.41 -1.85 -9.60
CA GLY A 159 -26.38 -2.73 -10.11
C GLY A 159 -25.40 -2.04 -11.06
N LEU A 160 -25.87 -1.16 -11.95
CA LEU A 160 -25.01 -0.38 -12.85
C LEU A 160 -24.11 0.59 -12.06
N LYS A 161 -24.65 1.26 -11.05
CA LYS A 161 -23.84 2.12 -10.16
C LYS A 161 -22.71 1.32 -9.49
N VAL A 162 -23.03 0.15 -8.94
CA VAL A 162 -22.07 -0.76 -8.28
C VAL A 162 -21.07 -1.35 -9.29
N ALA A 163 -21.51 -1.67 -10.50
CA ALA A 163 -20.62 -2.14 -11.57
C ALA A 163 -19.58 -1.06 -11.96
N GLY A 164 -19.99 0.20 -11.94
CA GLY A 164 -19.06 1.32 -12.10
C GLY A 164 -18.00 1.39 -10.98
N TRP A 165 -18.40 1.16 -9.73
CA TRP A 165 -17.46 1.06 -8.61
C TRP A 165 -16.49 -0.13 -8.77
N LEU A 166 -17.02 -1.29 -9.18
CA LEU A 166 -16.22 -2.49 -9.43
C LEU A 166 -15.15 -2.23 -10.51
N GLY A 167 -15.54 -1.65 -11.65
CA GLY A 167 -14.59 -1.32 -12.72
C GLY A 167 -13.50 -0.34 -12.27
N GLY A 168 -13.84 0.64 -11.41
CA GLY A 168 -12.87 1.54 -10.82
C GLY A 168 -11.86 0.84 -9.91
N VAL A 169 -12.33 -0.11 -9.07
CA VAL A 169 -11.45 -0.90 -8.18
C VAL A 169 -10.59 -1.88 -8.98
N ASP A 170 -11.15 -2.61 -9.96
CA ASP A 170 -10.38 -3.56 -10.77
C ASP A 170 -9.30 -2.85 -11.60
N GLY A 171 -9.63 -1.72 -12.23
CA GLY A 171 -8.64 -0.91 -12.94
C GLY A 171 -7.53 -0.36 -12.05
N ALA A 172 -7.87 0.02 -10.80
CA ALA A 172 -6.87 0.48 -9.82
C ALA A 172 -5.99 -0.69 -9.31
N ARG A 173 -6.56 -1.88 -9.11
CA ARG A 173 -5.82 -3.11 -8.75
C ARG A 173 -4.82 -3.50 -9.84
N ALA A 174 -5.25 -3.51 -11.08
CA ALA A 174 -4.37 -3.84 -12.22
C ALA A 174 -3.17 -2.88 -12.30
N ARG A 175 -3.40 -1.57 -12.10
CA ARG A 175 -2.31 -0.58 -12.03
C ARG A 175 -1.38 -0.83 -10.85
N PHE A 176 -1.94 -1.10 -9.68
CA PHE A 176 -1.15 -1.40 -8.47
C PHE A 176 -0.26 -2.62 -8.69
N ASP A 177 -0.79 -3.69 -9.27
CA ASP A 177 -0.03 -4.92 -9.51
C ASP A 177 1.08 -4.71 -10.56
N ALA A 178 0.83 -3.96 -11.62
CA ALA A 178 1.82 -3.62 -12.63
C ALA A 178 2.97 -2.78 -12.05
N GLU A 179 2.65 -1.76 -11.26
CA GLU A 179 3.67 -0.92 -10.61
C GLU A 179 4.43 -1.69 -9.53
N ALA A 180 3.75 -2.50 -8.72
CA ALA A 180 4.40 -3.34 -7.71
C ALA A 180 5.40 -4.33 -8.33
N ALA A 181 5.05 -4.94 -9.46
CA ALA A 181 5.89 -5.92 -10.15
C ALA A 181 7.21 -5.31 -10.67
N THR A 182 7.21 -4.02 -11.00
CA THR A 182 8.38 -3.33 -11.54
C THR A 182 9.14 -2.51 -10.51
N SER A 183 8.49 -2.11 -9.41
CA SER A 183 9.06 -1.20 -8.42
C SER A 183 9.62 -1.91 -7.19
N ILE A 184 9.01 -3.03 -6.77
CA ILE A 184 9.48 -3.82 -5.63
C ILE A 184 10.65 -4.71 -6.08
N GLN A 185 11.87 -4.18 -5.98
CA GLN A 185 13.09 -4.86 -6.44
C GLN A 185 14.27 -4.55 -5.51
N LEU A 186 15.32 -5.36 -5.58
CA LEU A 186 16.56 -5.15 -4.85
C LEU A 186 17.20 -3.80 -5.22
N GLN A 187 17.63 -3.02 -4.22
CA GLN A 187 18.60 -1.96 -4.40
C GLN A 187 19.97 -2.46 -3.94
N PHE A 188 20.93 -2.54 -4.85
CA PHE A 188 22.29 -2.87 -4.51
C PHE A 188 23.25 -2.30 -5.57
N GLY A 189 24.09 -1.36 -5.17
CA GLY A 189 24.98 -0.65 -6.10
C GLY A 189 26.26 -0.14 -5.45
N GLY A 190 26.34 -0.15 -4.13
CA GLY A 190 27.46 0.42 -3.39
C GLY A 190 27.48 1.96 -3.45
N ALA A 191 28.59 2.56 -3.13
CA ALA A 191 28.71 4.00 -2.88
C ALA A 191 28.25 4.89 -4.05
N THR A 192 28.51 4.48 -5.28
CA THR A 192 28.26 5.26 -6.51
C THR A 192 27.43 4.50 -7.57
N GLY A 193 26.80 3.39 -7.21
CA GLY A 193 26.03 2.58 -8.16
C GLY A 193 26.88 1.72 -9.09
N SER A 194 28.19 1.69 -8.90
CA SER A 194 29.13 0.96 -9.77
C SER A 194 29.47 -0.45 -9.28
N LEU A 195 28.94 -0.87 -8.12
CA LEU A 195 29.28 -2.12 -7.44
C LEU A 195 30.78 -2.28 -7.16
N ALA A 196 31.49 -1.17 -6.99
CA ALA A 196 32.93 -1.18 -6.69
C ALA A 196 33.21 -1.92 -5.37
N GLY A 197 34.40 -2.52 -5.25
CA GLY A 197 34.83 -3.22 -4.02
C GLY A 197 34.48 -4.71 -3.95
N LEU A 198 33.71 -5.25 -4.92
CA LEU A 198 33.35 -6.67 -5.02
C LEU A 198 34.07 -7.40 -6.14
N GLN A 199 35.12 -6.80 -6.70
CA GLN A 199 35.91 -7.36 -7.82
C GLN A 199 35.00 -7.73 -9.01
N SER A 200 35.36 -8.72 -9.79
CA SER A 200 34.58 -9.24 -10.94
C SER A 200 33.33 -10.05 -10.52
N LYS A 201 33.05 -10.19 -9.22
CA LYS A 201 31.97 -11.01 -8.67
C LYS A 201 30.71 -10.20 -8.32
N ALA A 202 30.73 -8.90 -8.47
CA ALA A 202 29.69 -7.99 -8.02
C ALA A 202 28.29 -8.30 -8.57
N LEU A 203 28.18 -8.57 -9.87
CA LEU A 203 26.90 -8.95 -10.50
C LEU A 203 26.38 -10.31 -10.00
N ALA A 204 27.27 -11.26 -9.73
CA ALA A 204 26.88 -12.55 -9.16
C ALA A 204 26.39 -12.39 -7.71
N VAL A 205 27.05 -11.54 -6.90
CA VAL A 205 26.56 -11.18 -5.55
C VAL A 205 25.19 -10.53 -5.62
N SER A 206 24.99 -9.55 -6.51
CA SER A 206 23.68 -8.88 -6.68
C SER A 206 22.57 -9.87 -7.01
N LYS A 207 22.83 -10.78 -7.96
CA LYS A 207 21.86 -11.83 -8.34
C LYS A 207 21.58 -12.79 -7.17
N GLY A 208 22.61 -13.24 -6.46
CA GLY A 208 22.47 -14.11 -5.30
C GLY A 208 21.70 -13.42 -4.17
N LEU A 209 22.01 -12.17 -3.87
CA LEU A 209 21.31 -11.38 -2.86
C LEU A 209 19.83 -11.20 -3.19
N ALA A 210 19.49 -10.88 -4.44
CA ALA A 210 18.12 -10.76 -4.91
C ALA A 210 17.33 -12.06 -4.68
N ALA A 211 17.91 -13.21 -5.09
CA ALA A 211 17.30 -14.52 -4.90
C ALA A 211 17.09 -14.86 -3.42
N ARG A 212 18.07 -14.58 -2.57
CA ARG A 212 18.01 -14.85 -1.11
C ARG A 212 16.99 -13.95 -0.39
N LEU A 213 16.77 -12.74 -0.89
CA LEU A 213 15.76 -11.82 -0.35
C LEU A 213 14.36 -12.03 -0.92
N ASP A 214 14.22 -12.90 -1.95
CA ASP A 214 12.96 -13.07 -2.69
C ASP A 214 12.49 -11.75 -3.33
N LEU A 215 13.45 -11.02 -3.91
CA LEU A 215 13.19 -9.77 -4.64
C LEU A 215 13.72 -9.91 -6.08
N PRO A 216 13.06 -9.31 -7.08
CA PRO A 216 13.64 -9.16 -8.40
C PRO A 216 14.98 -8.41 -8.34
N ALA A 217 15.96 -8.86 -9.11
CA ALA A 217 17.19 -8.11 -9.30
C ALA A 217 16.94 -6.92 -10.23
N ALA A 218 17.37 -5.73 -9.83
CA ALA A 218 17.37 -4.57 -10.71
C ALA A 218 18.42 -4.73 -11.82
N VAL A 219 18.09 -4.27 -13.03
CA VAL A 219 19.04 -4.28 -14.17
C VAL A 219 20.20 -3.33 -13.91
N ILE A 220 19.94 -2.22 -13.24
CA ILE A 220 20.91 -1.21 -12.84
C ILE A 220 20.51 -0.69 -11.44
N PRO A 221 21.46 -0.33 -10.57
CA PRO A 221 21.13 0.32 -9.30
C PRO A 221 20.30 1.60 -9.51
N TRP A 222 19.25 1.76 -8.72
CA TRP A 222 18.25 2.80 -8.92
C TRP A 222 18.29 3.91 -7.85
N HIS A 223 19.46 4.15 -7.23
CA HIS A 223 19.67 5.15 -6.18
C HIS A 223 19.10 6.53 -6.52
N ALA A 224 19.35 7.01 -7.74
CA ALA A 224 18.89 8.31 -8.23
C ALA A 224 17.76 8.19 -9.27
N GLN A 225 17.30 6.98 -9.60
CA GLN A 225 16.24 6.71 -10.58
C GLN A 225 14.99 6.25 -9.82
N ARG A 226 14.16 7.20 -9.39
CA ARG A 226 13.07 6.95 -8.42
C ARG A 226 11.68 6.83 -9.06
N GLN A 227 11.59 6.79 -10.40
CA GLN A 227 10.31 6.71 -11.13
C GLN A 227 9.46 5.49 -10.72
N GLY A 228 10.06 4.36 -10.40
CA GLY A 228 9.35 3.17 -9.92
C GLY A 228 8.60 3.46 -8.63
N LEU A 229 9.26 4.05 -7.62
CA LEU A 229 8.60 4.41 -6.36
C LEU A 229 7.48 5.44 -6.53
N ALA A 230 7.70 6.45 -7.39
CA ALA A 230 6.69 7.47 -7.67
C ALA A 230 5.48 6.87 -8.42
N GLY A 231 5.70 5.96 -9.38
CA GLY A 231 4.64 5.20 -10.06
C GLY A 231 3.85 4.33 -9.07
N PHE A 232 4.55 3.60 -8.22
CA PHE A 232 3.94 2.73 -7.22
C PHE A 232 3.10 3.52 -6.18
N ALA A 233 3.62 4.64 -5.67
CA ALA A 233 2.87 5.54 -4.80
C ALA A 233 1.63 6.12 -5.49
N SER A 234 1.76 6.48 -6.78
CA SER A 234 0.63 6.97 -7.57
C SER A 234 -0.45 5.89 -7.76
N ALA A 235 -0.06 4.64 -7.97
CA ALA A 235 -1.00 3.52 -8.09
C ALA A 235 -1.74 3.27 -6.76
N LEU A 236 -1.06 3.35 -5.61
CA LEU A 236 -1.69 3.30 -4.29
C LEU A 236 -2.69 4.45 -4.10
N ALA A 237 -2.33 5.69 -4.46
CA ALA A 237 -3.23 6.83 -4.35
C ALA A 237 -4.45 6.70 -5.26
N ILE A 238 -4.29 6.16 -6.47
CA ILE A 238 -5.40 5.86 -7.39
C ILE A 238 -6.34 4.81 -6.78
N LEU A 239 -5.81 3.75 -6.15
CA LEU A 239 -6.63 2.74 -5.47
C LEU A 239 -7.42 3.36 -4.32
N VAL A 240 -6.78 4.19 -3.50
CA VAL A 240 -7.47 4.93 -2.41
C VAL A 240 -8.56 5.85 -2.98
N GLY A 241 -8.29 6.52 -4.11
CA GLY A 241 -9.26 7.37 -4.79
C GLY A 241 -10.48 6.58 -5.28
N ALA A 242 -10.28 5.39 -5.86
CA ALA A 242 -11.36 4.49 -6.26
C ALA A 242 -12.24 4.07 -5.07
N VAL A 243 -11.62 3.73 -3.94
CA VAL A 243 -12.34 3.41 -2.68
C VAL A 243 -13.06 4.64 -2.14
N GLY A 244 -12.44 5.83 -2.21
CA GLY A 244 -13.03 7.10 -1.83
C GLY A 244 -14.26 7.47 -2.65
N LYS A 245 -14.29 7.13 -3.96
CA LYS A 245 -15.47 7.31 -4.81
C LYS A 245 -16.66 6.51 -4.29
N ILE A 246 -16.44 5.24 -3.92
CA ILE A 246 -17.49 4.39 -3.34
C ILE A 246 -18.02 4.99 -2.04
N ALA A 247 -17.09 5.40 -1.17
CA ALA A 247 -17.44 5.99 0.12
C ALA A 247 -18.24 7.29 -0.02
N GLY A 248 -17.89 8.15 -0.99
CA GLY A 248 -18.61 9.38 -1.29
C GLY A 248 -20.03 9.10 -1.76
N ASP A 249 -20.20 8.17 -2.67
CA ASP A 249 -21.55 7.80 -3.16
C ASP A 249 -22.42 7.22 -2.04
N ILE A 250 -21.89 6.31 -1.21
CA ILE A 250 -22.65 5.72 -0.10
C ILE A 250 -23.03 6.80 0.93
N ALA A 251 -22.12 7.72 1.25
CA ALA A 251 -22.41 8.82 2.15
C ALA A 251 -23.56 9.70 1.64
N LEU A 252 -23.60 9.98 0.32
CA LEU A 252 -24.70 10.72 -0.32
C LEU A 252 -26.00 9.90 -0.35
N LEU A 253 -25.94 8.60 -0.62
CA LEU A 253 -27.11 7.72 -0.61
C LEU A 253 -27.72 7.56 0.80
N ALA A 254 -26.91 7.71 1.85
CA ALA A 254 -27.33 7.62 3.25
C ALA A 254 -27.91 8.93 3.82
N GLN A 255 -27.89 10.04 3.06
CA GLN A 255 -28.51 11.30 3.51
C GLN A 255 -30.00 11.09 3.82
N THR A 256 -30.52 11.79 4.82
CA THR A 256 -31.92 11.65 5.29
C THR A 256 -32.93 11.81 4.16
N GLU A 257 -32.70 12.78 3.28
CA GLU A 257 -33.55 13.12 2.15
C GLU A 257 -33.49 12.07 1.05
N VAL A 258 -32.33 11.40 0.88
CA VAL A 258 -32.10 10.36 -0.12
C VAL A 258 -32.52 8.99 0.41
N GLY A 259 -31.87 8.47 1.44
CA GLY A 259 -32.25 7.28 2.20
C GLY A 259 -32.22 5.95 1.42
N GLU A 260 -31.35 5.83 0.39
CA GLU A 260 -31.36 4.71 -0.54
C GLU A 260 -30.40 3.57 -0.16
N ALA A 261 -29.30 3.89 0.55
CA ALA A 261 -28.35 2.88 1.03
C ALA A 261 -27.63 3.34 2.31
N PHE A 262 -27.33 2.40 3.19
CA PHE A 262 -26.71 2.69 4.48
C PHE A 262 -25.62 1.67 4.81
N GLU A 263 -24.60 2.09 5.57
CA GLU A 263 -23.67 1.15 6.18
C GLU A 263 -24.40 0.16 7.11
N PRO A 264 -23.88 -1.08 7.26
CA PRO A 264 -24.49 -2.02 8.20
C PRO A 264 -24.41 -1.52 9.64
N LYS A 265 -25.41 -1.89 10.45
CA LYS A 265 -25.41 -1.60 11.88
C LYS A 265 -24.39 -2.46 12.59
N VAL A 266 -23.37 -1.84 13.15
CA VAL A 266 -22.34 -2.50 13.96
C VAL A 266 -22.30 -1.87 15.34
N ALA A 267 -22.36 -2.68 16.39
CA ALA A 267 -22.30 -2.20 17.76
C ALA A 267 -21.04 -1.36 18.01
N GLY A 268 -21.19 -0.19 18.63
CA GLY A 268 -20.09 0.74 18.90
C GLY A 268 -19.59 1.54 17.70
N ARG A 269 -20.20 1.39 16.50
CA ARG A 269 -19.81 2.10 15.28
C ARG A 269 -20.93 3.00 14.78
N GLY A 270 -20.61 4.21 14.36
CA GLY A 270 -21.55 5.13 13.70
C GLY A 270 -22.62 5.75 14.61
N GLY A 271 -22.64 5.44 15.89
CA GLY A 271 -23.56 6.02 16.84
C GLY A 271 -23.31 7.51 17.08
N SER A 272 -24.34 8.21 17.53
CA SER A 272 -24.24 9.60 17.99
C SER A 272 -24.33 9.63 19.51
N SER A 273 -23.44 10.39 20.15
CA SER A 273 -23.50 10.63 21.61
C SER A 273 -24.69 11.47 22.02
N ALA A 274 -25.31 12.22 21.10
CA ALA A 274 -26.40 13.16 21.39
C ALA A 274 -27.74 12.72 20.77
N MET A 275 -27.75 11.88 19.73
CA MET A 275 -28.95 11.54 18.95
C MET A 275 -29.01 10.04 18.68
N ALA A 276 -29.84 9.31 19.40
CA ALA A 276 -29.93 7.85 19.35
C ALA A 276 -30.32 7.27 17.96
N HIS A 277 -31.02 8.03 17.13
CA HIS A 277 -31.49 7.63 15.81
C HIS A 277 -30.44 7.89 14.68
N LYS A 278 -29.42 8.71 14.96
CA LYS A 278 -28.42 9.10 13.96
C LYS A 278 -27.43 7.97 13.68
N ARG A 279 -27.26 7.65 12.41
CA ARG A 279 -26.32 6.64 11.89
C ARG A 279 -25.26 7.33 11.05
N ASN A 280 -24.05 7.46 11.58
CA ASN A 280 -22.95 8.08 10.84
C ASN A 280 -22.26 7.04 9.96
N PRO A 281 -21.95 7.36 8.69
CA PRO A 281 -21.21 6.47 7.79
C PRO A 281 -19.70 6.47 8.12
N THR A 282 -19.31 5.81 9.19
CA THR A 282 -17.94 5.85 9.72
C THR A 282 -16.92 5.11 8.88
N GLY A 283 -17.33 4.07 8.13
CA GLY A 283 -16.47 3.43 7.15
C GLY A 283 -16.18 4.36 5.98
N CYS A 284 -17.20 5.03 5.48
CA CYS A 284 -17.04 6.06 4.46
C CYS A 284 -16.16 7.22 4.94
N GLN A 285 -16.31 7.65 6.19
CA GLN A 285 -15.47 8.70 6.79
C GLN A 285 -13.99 8.35 6.75
N VAL A 286 -13.62 7.11 7.10
CA VAL A 286 -12.23 6.63 7.04
C VAL A 286 -11.70 6.67 5.61
N ALA A 287 -12.45 6.11 4.66
CA ALA A 287 -12.03 6.06 3.26
C ALA A 287 -11.92 7.45 2.62
N LEU A 288 -12.86 8.34 2.91
CA LEU A 288 -12.83 9.73 2.41
C LEU A 288 -11.64 10.50 2.98
N SER A 289 -11.34 10.35 4.28
CA SER A 289 -10.15 10.95 4.88
C SER A 289 -8.87 10.46 4.22
N ALA A 290 -8.77 9.15 3.96
CA ALA A 290 -7.64 8.57 3.24
C ALA A 290 -7.53 9.12 1.81
N ALA A 291 -8.65 9.24 1.08
CA ALA A 291 -8.69 9.76 -0.29
C ALA A 291 -8.25 11.22 -0.41
N ILE A 292 -8.45 12.02 0.64
CA ILE A 292 -7.94 13.40 0.70
C ILE A 292 -6.42 13.42 0.90
N ARG A 293 -5.87 12.54 1.76
CA ARG A 293 -4.45 12.55 2.13
C ARG A 293 -3.54 11.88 1.09
N ALA A 294 -3.97 10.75 0.53
CA ALA A 294 -3.16 9.91 -0.34
C ALA A 294 -2.54 10.64 -1.56
N PRO A 295 -3.25 11.52 -2.29
CA PRO A 295 -2.65 12.27 -3.41
C PRO A 295 -1.48 13.16 -3.00
N HIS A 296 -1.54 13.78 -1.83
CA HIS A 296 -0.47 14.64 -1.31
C HIS A 296 0.77 13.85 -0.91
N LEU A 297 0.58 12.63 -0.39
CA LEU A 297 1.68 11.71 -0.12
C LEU A 297 2.35 11.24 -1.43
N ALA A 298 1.57 10.84 -2.43
CA ALA A 298 2.11 10.49 -3.74
C ALA A 298 2.84 11.66 -4.40
N ALA A 299 2.32 12.88 -4.27
CA ALA A 299 2.96 14.09 -4.78
C ALA A 299 4.35 14.33 -4.15
N THR A 300 4.57 13.94 -2.89
CA THR A 300 5.88 14.02 -2.25
C THR A 300 6.91 13.15 -2.98
N LEU A 301 6.54 11.91 -3.34
CA LEU A 301 7.45 11.01 -4.09
C LEU A 301 7.68 11.51 -5.53
N ILE A 302 6.68 12.10 -6.16
CA ILE A 302 6.83 12.72 -7.48
C ILE A 302 7.77 13.94 -7.40
N THR A 303 7.64 14.77 -6.35
CA THR A 303 8.51 15.92 -6.12
C THR A 303 9.96 15.51 -5.84
N ALA A 304 10.17 14.33 -5.24
CA ALA A 304 11.48 13.77 -4.96
C ALA A 304 12.19 13.13 -6.18
N LEU A 305 11.55 13.05 -7.35
CA LEU A 305 12.12 12.43 -8.56
C LEU A 305 13.46 13.06 -9.01
N PRO A 306 13.64 14.38 -9.03
CA PRO A 306 14.91 14.98 -9.46
C PRO A 306 16.01 14.77 -8.42
N GLN A 307 16.61 13.60 -8.38
CA GLN A 307 17.77 13.30 -7.54
C GLN A 307 19.05 13.81 -8.20
N GLN A 308 20.00 14.29 -7.37
CA GLN A 308 21.26 14.85 -7.85
C GLN A 308 22.31 13.74 -8.01
N HIS A 309 23.04 13.75 -9.11
CA HIS A 309 24.13 12.84 -9.41
C HIS A 309 23.75 11.37 -9.21
N GLU A 310 24.65 10.56 -8.70
CA GLU A 310 24.45 9.14 -8.44
C GLU A 310 23.61 8.85 -7.18
N ARG A 311 23.54 9.85 -6.24
CA ARG A 311 22.75 9.79 -5.00
C ARG A 311 22.34 11.20 -4.57
N GLY A 312 21.04 11.43 -4.46
CA GLY A 312 20.49 12.72 -4.08
C GLY A 312 20.58 13.04 -2.58
N LEU A 313 20.31 14.28 -2.23
CA LEU A 313 20.27 14.79 -0.86
C LEU A 313 18.84 15.24 -0.52
N GLY A 314 18.22 14.59 0.46
CA GLY A 314 16.88 14.90 0.97
C GLY A 314 15.74 14.15 0.29
N GLY A 315 15.79 13.93 -1.02
CA GLY A 315 14.72 13.28 -1.77
C GLY A 315 14.42 11.86 -1.29
N TRP A 316 15.37 10.95 -1.39
CA TRP A 316 15.16 9.55 -1.00
C TRP A 316 14.91 9.37 0.50
N GLN A 317 15.41 10.24 1.35
CA GLN A 317 15.14 10.22 2.79
C GLN A 317 13.67 10.53 3.12
N ALA A 318 13.01 11.33 2.28
CA ALA A 318 11.60 11.67 2.46
C ALA A 318 10.65 10.52 2.06
N GLU A 319 11.08 9.58 1.22
CA GLU A 319 10.21 8.58 0.60
C GLU A 319 9.73 7.50 1.58
N GLY A 320 10.61 6.99 2.44
CA GLY A 320 10.28 5.88 3.35
C GLY A 320 9.08 6.14 4.26
N PRO A 321 9.08 7.25 5.05
CA PRO A 321 7.95 7.60 5.90
C PRO A 321 6.65 7.83 5.12
N VAL A 322 6.75 8.46 3.96
CA VAL A 322 5.59 8.80 3.12
C VAL A 322 4.98 7.57 2.49
N LEU A 323 5.80 6.64 1.97
CA LEU A 323 5.31 5.38 1.40
C LEU A 323 4.65 4.51 2.47
N ALA A 324 5.25 4.43 3.67
CA ALA A 324 4.67 3.71 4.81
C ALA A 324 3.28 4.25 5.18
N GLU A 325 3.12 5.58 5.26
CA GLU A 325 1.84 6.22 5.54
C GLU A 325 0.81 5.94 4.44
N LEU A 326 1.22 5.99 3.18
CA LEU A 326 0.35 5.72 2.03
C LEU A 326 -0.18 4.28 2.05
N PHE A 327 0.65 3.29 2.36
CA PHE A 327 0.22 1.91 2.58
C PHE A 327 -0.78 1.78 3.74
N GLN A 328 -0.54 2.46 4.84
CA GLN A 328 -1.43 2.48 6.01
C GLN A 328 -2.81 3.02 5.64
N LEU A 329 -2.87 4.15 4.91
CA LEU A 329 -4.11 4.75 4.44
C LEU A 329 -4.85 3.84 3.44
N ALA A 330 -4.13 3.25 2.49
CA ALA A 330 -4.72 2.38 1.48
C ALA A 330 -5.35 1.14 2.13
N HIS A 331 -4.62 0.46 3.01
CA HIS A 331 -5.14 -0.71 3.71
C HIS A 331 -6.28 -0.36 4.67
N GLY A 332 -6.16 0.77 5.37
CA GLY A 332 -7.21 1.28 6.26
C GLY A 332 -8.52 1.55 5.50
N ALA A 333 -8.45 2.18 4.32
CA ALA A 333 -9.61 2.44 3.48
C ALA A 333 -10.26 1.14 2.97
N LEU A 334 -9.47 0.17 2.50
CA LEU A 334 -9.96 -1.14 2.05
C LEU A 334 -10.67 -1.89 3.19
N MET A 335 -10.03 -1.96 4.37
CA MET A 335 -10.58 -2.65 5.54
C MET A 335 -11.80 -1.93 6.14
N ALA A 336 -11.94 -0.63 5.94
CA ALA A 336 -13.14 0.10 6.32
C ALA A 336 -14.31 -0.19 5.37
N MET A 337 -14.04 -0.24 4.04
CA MET A 337 -15.08 -0.31 3.02
C MET A 337 -15.51 -1.73 2.64
N ALA A 338 -14.66 -2.74 2.74
CA ALA A 338 -15.05 -4.10 2.41
C ALA A 338 -16.24 -4.60 3.26
N PRO A 339 -16.24 -4.47 4.61
CA PRO A 339 -17.41 -4.82 5.42
C PRO A 339 -18.64 -3.94 5.14
N VAL A 340 -18.43 -2.68 4.74
CA VAL A 340 -19.54 -1.78 4.36
C VAL A 340 -20.25 -2.32 3.12
N ILE A 341 -19.51 -2.74 2.11
CA ILE A 341 -20.11 -3.30 0.88
C ILE A 341 -20.71 -4.69 1.14
N GLU A 342 -20.05 -5.55 1.92
CA GLU A 342 -20.55 -6.88 2.27
C GLU A 342 -21.89 -6.84 3.03
N GLY A 343 -22.11 -5.82 3.83
CA GLY A 343 -23.33 -5.66 4.65
C GLY A 343 -24.18 -4.45 4.28
N LEU A 344 -24.02 -3.87 3.10
CA LEU A 344 -24.74 -2.67 2.69
C LEU A 344 -26.25 -2.88 2.76
N GLU A 345 -26.92 -2.05 3.56
CA GLU A 345 -28.39 -2.04 3.67
C GLU A 345 -28.95 -1.23 2.49
N VAL A 346 -29.51 -1.91 1.49
CA VAL A 346 -30.11 -1.27 0.30
C VAL A 346 -31.59 -1.12 0.47
N ASN A 347 -32.12 0.09 0.36
CA ASN A 347 -33.55 0.41 0.48
C ASN A 347 -34.17 0.57 -0.91
N THR A 348 -34.59 -0.54 -1.49
CA THR A 348 -35.20 -0.60 -2.83
C THR A 348 -36.52 0.19 -2.92
N ASP A 349 -37.31 0.18 -1.84
CA ASP A 349 -38.58 0.92 -1.81
C ASP A 349 -38.33 2.43 -1.86
N ARG A 350 -37.28 2.91 -1.16
CA ARG A 350 -36.91 4.31 -1.21
C ARG A 350 -36.33 4.70 -2.57
N MET A 351 -35.55 3.80 -3.22
CA MET A 351 -35.08 4.02 -4.59
C MET A 351 -36.28 4.20 -5.54
N ALA A 352 -37.26 3.32 -5.47
CA ALA A 352 -38.46 3.40 -6.28
C ALA A 352 -39.27 4.70 -5.98
N ALA A 353 -39.43 5.06 -4.73
CA ALA A 353 -40.14 6.28 -4.33
C ALA A 353 -39.44 7.55 -4.83
N ASN A 354 -38.11 7.62 -4.75
CA ASN A 354 -37.33 8.75 -5.26
C ASN A 354 -37.42 8.84 -6.78
N LEU A 355 -37.46 7.70 -7.50
CA LEU A 355 -37.63 7.68 -8.94
C LEU A 355 -39.00 8.21 -9.37
N VAL A 356 -40.06 7.79 -8.69
CA VAL A 356 -41.43 8.28 -8.92
C VAL A 356 -41.52 9.78 -8.64
N ALA A 357 -40.95 10.24 -7.53
CA ALA A 357 -40.96 11.65 -7.16
C ALA A 357 -40.21 12.56 -8.15
N ALA A 358 -39.24 12.03 -8.86
CA ALA A 358 -38.49 12.77 -9.88
C ALA A 358 -39.22 12.86 -11.23
N ASP A 359 -40.25 12.05 -11.47
CA ASP A 359 -41.07 12.03 -12.70
C ASP A 359 -40.25 11.91 -13.99
N VAL A 360 -39.23 11.05 -13.99
CA VAL A 360 -38.29 10.86 -15.11
C VAL A 360 -38.52 9.57 -15.87
N GLY A 361 -39.61 8.85 -15.61
CA GLY A 361 -39.91 7.55 -16.20
C GLY A 361 -39.18 6.39 -15.52
N THR A 362 -39.17 5.22 -16.18
CA THR A 362 -38.62 3.97 -15.63
C THR A 362 -37.63 3.29 -16.55
N ASP A 363 -37.35 3.84 -17.73
CA ASP A 363 -36.41 3.28 -18.69
C ASP A 363 -34.97 3.46 -18.21
N ALA A 364 -34.37 2.37 -17.75
CA ALA A 364 -32.98 2.31 -17.29
C ALA A 364 -31.98 1.99 -18.43
N GLY A 365 -32.42 1.99 -19.67
CA GLY A 365 -31.60 1.69 -20.85
C GLY A 365 -30.91 0.32 -20.75
N GLU A 366 -29.67 0.24 -21.18
CA GLU A 366 -28.87 -1.01 -21.20
C GLU A 366 -28.22 -1.34 -19.86
N SER A 367 -28.73 -0.86 -18.72
CA SER A 367 -28.10 -1.02 -17.41
C SER A 367 -27.75 -2.47 -17.07
N GLU A 368 -28.68 -3.42 -17.31
CA GLU A 368 -28.47 -4.84 -17.01
C GLU A 368 -27.38 -5.48 -17.90
N ALA A 369 -27.37 -5.14 -19.19
CA ALA A 369 -26.35 -5.61 -20.14
C ALA A 369 -24.95 -5.07 -19.77
N LEU A 370 -24.86 -3.82 -19.35
CA LEU A 370 -23.61 -3.21 -18.86
C LEU A 370 -23.12 -3.86 -17.56
N VAL A 371 -24.04 -4.21 -16.64
CA VAL A 371 -23.68 -4.97 -15.43
C VAL A 371 -23.12 -6.33 -15.80
N ALA A 372 -23.78 -7.06 -16.72
CA ALA A 372 -23.30 -8.36 -17.18
C ALA A 372 -21.88 -8.26 -17.79
N SER A 373 -21.65 -7.25 -18.63
CA SER A 373 -20.35 -6.99 -19.26
C SER A 373 -19.25 -6.69 -18.22
N ALA A 374 -19.55 -5.89 -17.19
CA ALA A 374 -18.62 -5.59 -16.12
C ALA A 374 -18.26 -6.82 -15.28
N LEU A 375 -19.25 -7.68 -14.99
CA LEU A 375 -19.02 -8.93 -14.27
C LEU A 375 -18.20 -9.94 -15.10
N ASP A 376 -18.36 -9.96 -16.42
CA ASP A 376 -17.56 -10.79 -17.32
C ASP A 376 -16.11 -10.32 -17.39
N ALA A 377 -15.87 -9.00 -17.45
CA ALA A 377 -14.54 -8.42 -17.37
C ALA A 377 -13.87 -8.78 -16.05
N HIS A 378 -14.53 -8.55 -14.92
CA HIS A 378 -14.01 -8.90 -13.58
C HIS A 378 -13.60 -10.38 -13.45
N ARG A 379 -14.31 -11.31 -14.12
CA ARG A 379 -13.97 -12.74 -14.11
C ARG A 379 -12.71 -13.07 -14.92
N LYS A 380 -12.43 -12.32 -15.98
CA LYS A 380 -11.24 -12.52 -16.83
C LYS A 380 -9.96 -11.99 -16.19
N ASP A 381 -10.08 -11.02 -15.28
CA ASP A 381 -8.95 -10.40 -14.57
C ASP A 381 -8.54 -11.16 -13.29
N ARG A 382 -9.14 -12.33 -13.05
CA ARG A 382 -8.80 -13.27 -11.96
C ARG A 382 -7.85 -14.36 -12.43
#